data_7c8293d57a433a345101b5d3e0a55e4c
#
_entry.id   7c8293d57a433a345101b5d3e0a55e4c
#
_cell.length_a   1.000
_cell.length_b   1.000
_cell.length_c   1.000
_cell.angle_alpha   90.00
_cell.angle_beta   90.00
_cell.angle_gamma   90.00
#
_symmetry.space_group_name_H-M   'P 1'
#
loop_
_entity.id
_entity.type
_entity.pdbx_description
1 polymer ?
#
loop_
_entity_poly.entity_id
_entity_poly.type
_entity_poly.pdbx_seq_one_letter_code
_entity_poly.pdbx_strand_id
1 'polypeptide(L)'
;MTDPDGSAIDPLDFLERAVRTPSHDDVGPMCDLLRRVLREAGIEPTVDDADNVVATREAGGNADGPHIVLNTHLDTVSPHVPAERDGELLHGRGACDAKGPLAAMLAAFSRTEPPRGRLTLAVTPDEETRSTGAAALVPSLDLDPDRGDAVIVGEPTGLDVCNAAKGRFEGTVTITGERAHAAEPHTGSNAITMAASVVDALAGFDDRPGGLAAHPDLGAPTLTPTIVAGGDATNQVPATCEIVCDRRSVPPETAAGFETALSEHLDERAASDAVSFALTERETPFLEAFETPADEGVVRVLGEASGGAVRPFTAATEASYFAREAPTVVFGPGDLADGTGPVAHADREYVRLPAVEAAADALAAAIPALLR
;
A
#
# COMPACT_ATOMS: atom_id res chain seq x y z
N MET A 1 2.11 3.56 34.23
CA MET A 1 2.31 2.52 35.28
C MET A 1 3.19 1.48 34.62
N THR A 2 4.49 1.48 34.91
CA THR A 2 5.44 0.53 34.33
C THR A 2 5.07 -0.87 34.78
N ASP A 3 4.88 -1.75 33.79
CA ASP A 3 4.65 -3.17 34.01
C ASP A 3 5.84 -3.77 34.79
N PRO A 4 5.62 -4.51 35.87
CA PRO A 4 6.71 -4.99 36.74
C PRO A 4 7.60 -6.08 36.12
N ASP A 5 7.33 -6.51 34.88
CA ASP A 5 8.02 -7.64 34.24
C ASP A 5 8.96 -7.25 33.08
N GLY A 6 9.08 -5.96 32.74
CA GLY A 6 10.11 -5.43 31.82
C GLY A 6 10.00 -5.86 30.35
N SER A 7 8.93 -6.54 29.94
CA SER A 7 8.78 -7.11 28.59
C SER A 7 8.00 -6.23 27.60
N ALA A 8 7.23 -5.25 28.07
CA ALA A 8 6.41 -4.40 27.21
C ALA A 8 7.27 -3.28 26.55
N ILE A 9 7.19 -3.18 25.24
CA ILE A 9 7.90 -2.14 24.48
C ILE A 9 7.12 -0.82 24.60
N ASP A 10 7.82 0.26 24.98
CA ASP A 10 7.27 1.62 24.98
C ASP A 10 7.21 2.15 23.53
N PRO A 11 6.00 2.44 23.01
CA PRO A 11 5.85 2.88 21.63
C PRO A 11 6.51 4.24 21.37
N LEU A 12 6.53 5.15 22.34
CA LEU A 12 7.07 6.49 22.14
C LEU A 12 8.61 6.50 22.17
N ASP A 13 9.24 5.71 23.06
CA ASP A 13 10.71 5.54 23.05
C ASP A 13 11.16 4.91 21.73
N PHE A 14 10.48 3.84 21.31
CA PHE A 14 10.79 3.21 20.03
C PHE A 14 10.61 4.19 18.86
N LEU A 15 9.49 4.91 18.80
CA LEU A 15 9.19 5.86 17.72
C LEU A 15 10.25 6.97 17.62
N GLU A 16 10.65 7.57 18.74
CA GLU A 16 11.70 8.60 18.72
C GLU A 16 13.03 8.07 18.17
N ARG A 17 13.40 6.84 18.51
CA ARG A 17 14.60 6.17 17.98
C ARG A 17 14.44 5.85 16.50
N ALA A 18 13.27 5.37 16.08
CA ALA A 18 12.97 5.02 14.72
C ALA A 18 13.01 6.24 13.78
N VAL A 19 12.39 7.36 14.16
CA VAL A 19 12.40 8.59 13.34
C VAL A 19 13.81 9.19 13.22
N ARG A 20 14.66 9.04 14.25
CA ARG A 20 16.08 9.43 14.18
C ARG A 20 16.94 8.50 13.31
N THR A 21 16.42 7.34 12.91
CA THR A 21 17.14 6.36 12.08
C THR A 21 16.65 6.51 10.64
N PRO A 22 17.44 7.09 9.71
CA PRO A 22 17.06 7.20 8.30
C PRO A 22 16.87 5.83 7.68
N SER A 23 15.89 5.71 6.77
CA SER A 23 15.56 4.46 6.06
C SER A 23 15.05 4.67 4.62
N HIS A 24 15.43 5.80 3.99
CA HIS A 24 15.03 6.15 2.63
C HIS A 24 15.97 5.60 1.56
N ASP A 25 17.26 5.44 1.86
CA ASP A 25 18.26 4.89 0.94
C ASP A 25 18.71 3.48 1.36
N ASP A 26 18.74 3.23 2.68
CA ASP A 26 19.19 1.98 3.29
C ASP A 26 18.34 1.69 4.53
N VAL A 27 17.59 0.61 4.49
CA VAL A 27 16.74 0.16 5.60
C VAL A 27 17.49 -0.64 6.68
N GLY A 28 18.73 -1.06 6.41
CA GLY A 28 19.53 -1.90 7.30
C GLY A 28 19.62 -1.36 8.74
N PRO A 29 19.94 -0.07 8.96
CA PRO A 29 19.98 0.52 10.31
C PRO A 29 18.64 0.44 11.05
N MET A 30 17.50 0.58 10.33
CA MET A 30 16.16 0.48 10.91
C MET A 30 15.80 -0.97 11.21
N CYS A 31 16.14 -1.90 10.33
CA CYS A 31 16.03 -3.34 10.54
C CYS A 31 16.79 -3.79 11.80
N ASP A 32 18.05 -3.33 11.96
CA ASP A 32 18.86 -3.61 13.14
C ASP A 32 18.29 -3.01 14.43
N LEU A 33 17.70 -1.81 14.36
CA LEU A 33 17.01 -1.20 15.50
C LEU A 33 15.81 -2.06 15.91
N LEU A 34 14.93 -2.44 14.98
CA LEU A 34 13.74 -3.26 15.24
C LEU A 34 14.13 -4.61 15.86
N ARG A 35 15.09 -5.31 15.25
CA ARG A 35 15.57 -6.61 15.75
C ARG A 35 16.14 -6.53 17.16
N ARG A 36 16.88 -5.46 17.47
CA ARG A 36 17.43 -5.23 18.81
C ARG A 36 16.32 -5.02 19.84
N VAL A 37 15.33 -4.17 19.53
CA VAL A 37 14.23 -3.88 20.44
C VAL A 37 13.37 -5.12 20.69
N LEU A 38 13.10 -5.94 19.68
CA LEU A 38 12.41 -7.22 19.84
C LEU A 38 13.18 -8.16 20.75
N ARG A 39 14.51 -8.31 20.58
CA ARG A 39 15.34 -9.16 21.44
C ARG A 39 15.43 -8.65 22.87
N GLU A 40 15.52 -7.34 23.08
CA GLU A 40 15.47 -6.72 24.41
C GLU A 40 14.16 -7.05 25.15
N ALA A 41 13.05 -7.21 24.40
CA ALA A 41 11.76 -7.66 24.92
C ALA A 41 11.61 -9.19 25.00
N GLY A 42 12.68 -9.97 24.77
CA GLY A 42 12.67 -11.42 24.81
C GLY A 42 12.02 -12.10 23.61
N ILE A 43 11.82 -11.38 22.51
CA ILE A 43 11.22 -11.86 21.26
C ILE A 43 12.33 -12.04 20.22
N GLU A 44 12.51 -13.25 19.67
CA GLU A 44 13.53 -13.51 18.65
C GLU A 44 12.93 -13.36 17.25
N PRO A 45 13.26 -12.30 16.50
CA PRO A 45 12.79 -12.13 15.12
C PRO A 45 13.66 -12.93 14.14
N THR A 46 13.05 -13.32 13.04
CA THR A 46 13.72 -13.84 11.84
C THR A 46 13.77 -12.76 10.76
N VAL A 47 14.73 -12.88 9.85
CA VAL A 47 14.78 -12.08 8.61
C VAL A 47 14.76 -13.08 7.47
N ASP A 48 13.83 -12.91 6.54
CA ASP A 48 13.73 -13.76 5.37
C ASP A 48 14.65 -13.30 4.22
N ASP A 49 14.61 -14.02 3.08
CA ASP A 49 15.46 -13.72 1.91
C ASP A 49 15.07 -12.41 1.19
N ALA A 50 13.92 -11.83 1.54
CA ALA A 50 13.44 -10.53 1.03
C ALA A 50 13.62 -9.39 2.06
N ASP A 51 14.46 -9.60 3.07
CA ASP A 51 14.77 -8.67 4.17
C ASP A 51 13.56 -8.28 5.04
N ASN A 52 12.45 -9.05 5.00
CA ASN A 52 11.34 -8.86 5.94
C ASN A 52 11.75 -9.26 7.35
N VAL A 53 11.42 -8.42 8.33
CA VAL A 53 11.59 -8.77 9.75
C VAL A 53 10.32 -9.38 10.27
N VAL A 54 10.36 -10.65 10.65
CA VAL A 54 9.19 -11.42 11.09
C VAL A 54 9.38 -11.93 12.52
N ALA A 55 8.39 -11.71 13.36
CA ALA A 55 8.31 -12.26 14.71
C ALA A 55 6.93 -12.87 14.94
N THR A 56 6.87 -14.08 15.49
CA THR A 56 5.61 -14.79 15.74
C THR A 56 5.51 -15.21 17.20
N ARG A 57 4.31 -15.05 17.75
CA ARG A 57 3.92 -15.55 19.07
C ARG A 57 2.79 -16.56 18.87
N GLU A 58 2.94 -17.73 19.50
CA GLU A 58 1.95 -18.80 19.43
C GLU A 58 1.33 -19.05 20.80
N ALA A 59 0.08 -19.46 20.81
CA ALA A 59 -0.59 -19.87 22.04
C ALA A 59 0.06 -21.11 22.61
N GLY A 60 0.52 -21.06 23.87
CA GLY A 60 1.13 -22.21 24.57
C GLY A 60 0.16 -23.38 24.68
N GLY A 61 0.35 -24.41 23.82
CA GLY A 61 -0.44 -25.63 23.82
C GLY A 61 -1.75 -25.62 23.02
N ASN A 62 -2.09 -24.53 22.31
CA ASN A 62 -3.25 -24.44 21.43
C ASN A 62 -2.94 -23.58 20.18
N ALA A 63 -2.02 -24.08 19.35
CA ALA A 63 -1.64 -23.43 18.09
C ALA A 63 -2.76 -23.49 17.02
N ASP A 64 -3.76 -24.39 17.21
CA ASP A 64 -4.93 -24.45 16.33
C ASP A 64 -5.85 -23.26 16.60
N GLY A 65 -5.98 -22.35 15.63
CA GLY A 65 -6.82 -21.16 15.74
C GLY A 65 -6.46 -20.10 14.72
N PRO A 66 -7.08 -18.92 14.84
CA PRO A 66 -6.82 -17.83 13.90
C PRO A 66 -5.36 -17.39 13.88
N HIS A 67 -4.93 -16.92 12.71
CA HIS A 67 -3.66 -16.25 12.53
C HIS A 67 -3.91 -14.76 12.29
N ILE A 68 -3.52 -13.92 13.24
CA ILE A 68 -3.58 -12.47 13.06
C ILE A 68 -2.19 -11.96 12.67
N VAL A 69 -2.13 -11.24 11.56
CA VAL A 69 -0.90 -10.63 11.05
C VAL A 69 -0.97 -9.12 11.22
N LEU A 70 0.04 -8.54 11.85
CA LEU A 70 0.31 -7.11 11.86
C LEU A 70 1.43 -6.87 10.84
N ASN A 71 1.14 -6.11 9.80
CA ASN A 71 2.12 -5.76 8.79
C ASN A 71 2.29 -4.24 8.71
N THR A 72 3.50 -3.77 8.44
CA THR A 72 3.83 -2.38 8.09
C THR A 72 5.24 -2.35 7.50
N HIS A 73 5.76 -1.19 7.12
CA HIS A 73 7.05 -1.07 6.44
C HIS A 73 8.11 -0.29 7.23
N LEU A 74 9.40 -0.49 6.84
CA LEU A 74 10.57 0.16 7.44
C LEU A 74 11.07 1.35 6.65
N ASP A 75 10.91 1.29 5.33
CA ASP A 75 11.41 2.31 4.43
C ASP A 75 10.60 3.61 4.52
N THR A 76 11.14 4.65 3.96
CA THR A 76 10.52 5.98 3.89
C THR A 76 10.94 6.65 2.59
N VAL A 77 10.14 7.59 2.11
CA VAL A 77 10.54 8.41 0.96
C VAL A 77 11.69 9.36 1.29
N SER A 78 12.46 9.75 0.28
CA SER A 78 13.51 10.78 0.35
C SER A 78 12.88 12.20 0.25
N PRO A 79 13.49 13.23 0.86
CA PRO A 79 14.69 13.21 1.70
C PRO A 79 14.38 12.88 3.16
N HIS A 80 15.43 12.54 3.93
CA HIS A 80 15.30 12.44 5.38
C HIS A 80 14.97 13.81 5.99
N VAL A 81 13.98 13.83 6.88
CA VAL A 81 13.64 14.99 7.72
C VAL A 81 14.02 14.65 9.16
N PRO A 82 14.86 15.46 9.82
CA PRO A 82 15.32 15.21 11.18
C PRO A 82 14.17 15.16 12.20
N ALA A 83 14.32 14.31 13.21
CA ALA A 83 13.35 14.20 14.29
C ALA A 83 13.37 15.46 15.17
N GLU A 84 12.21 16.07 15.39
CA GLU A 84 11.97 17.19 16.30
C GLU A 84 10.68 16.98 17.09
N ARG A 85 10.78 17.11 18.42
CA ARG A 85 9.60 17.01 19.29
C ARG A 85 9.09 18.40 19.65
N ASP A 86 7.82 18.67 19.35
CA ASP A 86 7.10 19.88 19.76
C ASP A 86 5.85 19.50 20.57
N GLY A 87 5.96 19.52 21.88
CA GLY A 87 4.89 19.11 22.79
C GLY A 87 4.44 17.67 22.55
N GLU A 88 3.22 17.49 22.06
CA GLU A 88 2.61 16.20 21.73
C GLU A 88 2.87 15.77 20.28
N LEU A 89 3.61 16.55 19.50
CA LEU A 89 3.96 16.22 18.13
C LEU A 89 5.40 15.72 18.05
N LEU A 90 5.61 14.67 17.26
CA LEU A 90 6.93 14.27 16.78
C LEU A 90 6.97 14.51 15.28
N HIS A 91 7.81 15.45 14.87
CA HIS A 91 8.12 15.73 13.47
C HIS A 91 9.27 14.85 12.99
N GLY A 92 9.31 14.56 11.70
CA GLY A 92 10.40 13.85 11.05
C GLY A 92 9.94 12.85 10.01
N ARG A 93 10.83 12.48 9.10
CA ARG A 93 10.53 11.52 8.04
C ARG A 93 10.20 10.14 8.62
N GLY A 94 9.05 9.58 8.20
CA GLY A 94 8.52 8.33 8.72
C GLY A 94 7.71 8.49 10.02
N ALA A 95 7.58 9.71 10.59
CA ALA A 95 6.86 9.88 11.84
C ALA A 95 5.42 9.40 11.74
N CYS A 96 4.72 9.66 10.64
CA CYS A 96 3.40 9.10 10.38
C CYS A 96 3.43 7.92 9.40
N ASP A 97 4.36 7.90 8.45
CA ASP A 97 4.38 6.95 7.33
C ASP A 97 5.74 6.20 7.25
N ALA A 98 5.87 4.97 7.84
CA ALA A 98 4.89 4.35 8.75
C ALA A 98 5.51 3.94 10.10
N LYS A 99 6.53 4.69 10.61
CA LYS A 99 7.19 4.36 11.90
C LYS A 99 6.27 4.57 13.11
N GLY A 100 5.27 5.49 13.00
CA GLY A 100 4.22 5.65 13.99
C GLY A 100 3.32 4.42 14.09
N PRO A 101 2.72 3.95 12.99
CA PRO A 101 2.03 2.67 12.92
C PRO A 101 2.87 1.48 13.42
N LEU A 102 4.15 1.39 13.00
CA LEU A 102 5.06 0.35 13.48
C LEU A 102 5.24 0.39 15.00
N ALA A 103 5.42 1.58 15.57
CA ALA A 103 5.56 1.73 17.03
C ALA A 103 4.33 1.24 17.79
N ALA A 104 3.14 1.58 17.30
CA ALA A 104 1.87 1.12 17.88
C ALA A 104 1.73 -0.40 17.77
N MET A 105 1.99 -0.97 16.59
CA MET A 105 1.93 -2.42 16.36
C MET A 105 2.94 -3.18 17.20
N LEU A 106 4.17 -2.69 17.30
CA LEU A 106 5.23 -3.30 18.10
C LEU A 106 4.87 -3.35 19.59
N ALA A 107 4.31 -2.25 20.12
CA ALA A 107 3.84 -2.19 21.49
C ALA A 107 2.67 -3.15 21.74
N ALA A 108 1.67 -3.20 20.87
CA ALA A 108 0.55 -4.13 20.96
C ALA A 108 1.02 -5.59 20.88
N PHE A 109 1.90 -5.91 19.92
CA PHE A 109 2.49 -7.22 19.75
C PHE A 109 3.24 -7.70 21.01
N SER A 110 4.07 -6.83 21.60
CA SER A 110 4.85 -7.18 22.80
C SER A 110 3.97 -7.44 24.03
N ARG A 111 2.82 -6.77 24.14
CA ARG A 111 1.88 -6.88 25.28
C ARG A 111 0.89 -8.04 25.15
N THR A 112 0.74 -8.62 23.93
CA THR A 112 -0.29 -9.61 23.66
C THR A 112 0.26 -11.03 23.74
N GLU A 113 -0.27 -11.84 24.64
CA GLU A 113 -0.12 -13.29 24.64
C GLU A 113 -1.34 -13.90 23.92
N PRO A 114 -1.15 -14.59 22.77
CA PRO A 114 -2.25 -15.24 22.06
C PRO A 114 -2.97 -16.25 22.96
N PRO A 115 -4.30 -16.13 23.17
CA PRO A 115 -5.05 -17.13 23.93
C PRO A 115 -5.23 -18.42 23.13
N ARG A 116 -5.16 -18.32 21.80
CA ARG A 116 -5.33 -19.38 20.81
C ARG A 116 -4.69 -18.93 19.50
N GLY A 117 -4.31 -19.88 18.62
CA GLY A 117 -3.74 -19.57 17.31
C GLY A 117 -2.40 -18.85 17.38
N ARG A 118 -2.16 -17.91 16.50
CA ARG A 118 -0.88 -17.20 16.40
C ARG A 118 -1.04 -15.71 16.05
N LEU A 119 -0.10 -14.92 16.53
CA LEU A 119 0.06 -13.49 16.23
C LEU A 119 1.42 -13.30 15.57
N THR A 120 1.45 -12.73 14.37
CA THR A 120 2.69 -12.41 13.65
C THR A 120 2.82 -10.90 13.47
N LEU A 121 3.99 -10.36 13.79
CA LEU A 121 4.43 -9.05 13.35
C LEU A 121 5.37 -9.27 12.17
N ALA A 122 5.04 -8.72 11.01
CA ALA A 122 5.78 -8.84 9.77
C ALA A 122 6.05 -7.43 9.20
N VAL A 123 7.31 -7.03 9.13
CA VAL A 123 7.69 -5.66 8.75
C VAL A 123 8.52 -5.72 7.47
N THR A 124 8.03 -5.05 6.43
CA THR A 124 8.56 -5.08 5.08
C THR A 124 9.58 -3.96 4.82
N PRO A 125 10.56 -4.14 3.92
CA PRO A 125 11.64 -3.18 3.73
C PRO A 125 11.41 -2.12 2.65
N ASP A 126 10.39 -2.25 1.75
CA ASP A 126 10.37 -1.55 0.45
C ASP A 126 8.97 -1.18 -0.07
N GLU A 127 8.02 -0.83 0.82
CA GLU A 127 6.64 -0.44 0.46
C GLU A 127 6.61 0.77 -0.46
N GLU A 128 7.40 1.78 -0.15
CA GLU A 128 7.48 3.07 -0.85
C GLU A 128 8.06 2.97 -2.27
N THR A 129 8.54 1.80 -2.65
CA THR A 129 9.20 1.59 -3.94
C THR A 129 8.62 0.43 -4.74
N ARG A 130 8.84 -0.83 -4.33
CA ARG A 130 8.53 -2.03 -5.11
C ARG A 130 7.60 -3.02 -4.42
N SER A 131 7.48 -2.96 -3.09
CA SER A 131 6.75 -3.91 -2.25
C SER A 131 7.18 -5.36 -2.51
N THR A 132 8.48 -5.60 -2.78
CA THR A 132 9.03 -6.94 -3.02
C THR A 132 8.98 -7.76 -1.74
N GLY A 133 9.18 -7.09 -0.59
CA GLY A 133 9.05 -7.70 0.73
C GLY A 133 7.67 -8.31 0.94
N ALA A 134 6.61 -7.53 0.78
CA ALA A 134 5.23 -8.01 0.95
C ALA A 134 4.86 -9.10 -0.05
N ALA A 135 5.22 -8.93 -1.33
CA ALA A 135 4.94 -9.92 -2.36
C ALA A 135 5.60 -11.28 -2.08
N ALA A 136 6.81 -11.29 -1.51
CA ALA A 136 7.51 -12.51 -1.11
C ALA A 136 6.96 -13.10 0.20
N LEU A 137 6.53 -12.25 1.12
CA LEU A 137 6.06 -12.64 2.45
C LEU A 137 4.69 -13.36 2.41
N VAL A 138 3.72 -12.80 1.67
CA VAL A 138 2.32 -13.25 1.71
C VAL A 138 2.16 -14.78 1.49
N PRO A 139 2.80 -15.42 0.49
CA PRO A 139 2.69 -16.86 0.30
C PRO A 139 3.22 -17.69 1.48
N SER A 140 4.13 -17.14 2.29
CA SER A 140 4.74 -17.84 3.44
C SER A 140 3.88 -17.82 4.70
N LEU A 141 2.87 -16.94 4.77
CA LEU A 141 2.04 -16.74 5.95
C LEU A 141 0.98 -17.85 6.14
N ASP A 142 0.68 -18.63 5.10
CA ASP A 142 -0.33 -19.70 5.16
C ASP A 142 -1.65 -19.18 5.74
N LEU A 143 -2.17 -18.12 5.12
CA LEU A 143 -3.44 -17.50 5.54
C LEU A 143 -4.63 -18.30 5.04
N ASP A 144 -5.65 -18.44 5.88
CA ASP A 144 -6.90 -19.15 5.61
C ASP A 144 -8.08 -18.39 6.23
N PRO A 145 -8.90 -17.70 5.42
CA PRO A 145 -10.05 -16.95 5.93
C PRO A 145 -11.06 -17.82 6.67
N ASP A 146 -11.21 -19.11 6.29
CA ASP A 146 -12.11 -20.05 6.96
C ASP A 146 -11.63 -20.41 8.38
N ARG A 147 -10.34 -20.23 8.66
CA ARG A 147 -9.76 -20.36 10.01
C ARG A 147 -10.03 -19.13 10.90
N GLY A 148 -10.48 -18.03 10.30
CA GLY A 148 -10.67 -16.74 10.94
C GLY A 148 -9.43 -15.86 10.94
N ASP A 149 -8.51 -16.12 10.00
CA ASP A 149 -7.29 -15.32 9.84
C ASP A 149 -7.64 -13.90 9.35
N ALA A 150 -6.84 -12.94 9.76
CA ALA A 150 -6.99 -11.56 9.32
C ALA A 150 -5.65 -10.81 9.35
N VAL A 151 -5.57 -9.76 8.55
CA VAL A 151 -4.39 -8.90 8.45
C VAL A 151 -4.75 -7.46 8.80
N ILE A 152 -3.90 -6.82 9.59
CA ILE A 152 -3.97 -5.38 9.89
C ILE A 152 -2.69 -4.76 9.34
N VAL A 153 -2.82 -3.88 8.36
CA VAL A 153 -1.70 -3.18 7.73
C VAL A 153 -1.58 -1.79 8.36
N GLY A 154 -0.39 -1.46 8.82
CA GLY A 154 -0.08 -0.25 9.57
C GLY A 154 0.23 0.94 8.68
N GLU A 155 -0.71 1.86 8.54
CA GLU A 155 -0.63 3.08 7.74
C GLU A 155 -1.29 4.26 8.47
N PRO A 156 -1.04 5.52 8.05
CA PRO A 156 -1.65 6.69 8.70
C PRO A 156 -3.13 6.84 8.33
N THR A 157 -4.01 6.37 9.22
CA THR A 157 -5.46 6.42 9.02
C THR A 157 -6.20 7.34 9.99
N GLY A 158 -5.50 8.02 10.90
CA GLY A 158 -6.13 8.83 11.95
C GLY A 158 -6.91 8.01 12.97
N LEU A 159 -6.56 6.73 13.15
CA LEU A 159 -7.26 5.74 13.98
C LEU A 159 -8.60 5.24 13.40
N ASP A 160 -8.94 5.61 12.17
CA ASP A 160 -10.05 5.02 11.44
C ASP A 160 -9.66 3.63 10.93
N VAL A 161 -10.65 2.75 10.80
CA VAL A 161 -10.47 1.42 10.22
C VAL A 161 -10.75 1.50 8.72
N CYS A 162 -9.71 1.43 7.91
CA CYS A 162 -9.87 1.48 6.46
C CYS A 162 -10.01 0.05 5.91
N ASN A 163 -11.20 -0.28 5.43
CA ASN A 163 -11.57 -1.61 4.97
C ASN A 163 -11.54 -1.80 3.45
N ALA A 164 -11.21 -0.75 2.71
CA ALA A 164 -11.13 -0.78 1.24
C ALA A 164 -10.07 0.18 0.75
N ALA A 165 -9.42 -0.12 -0.39
CA ALA A 165 -8.53 0.80 -1.07
C ALA A 165 -8.60 0.63 -2.60
N LYS A 166 -8.34 1.71 -3.35
CA LYS A 166 -8.17 1.64 -4.80
C LYS A 166 -6.89 0.91 -5.15
N GLY A 167 -6.94 0.17 -6.26
CA GLY A 167 -5.74 -0.37 -6.87
C GLY A 167 -5.00 0.66 -7.72
N ARG A 168 -3.77 0.32 -8.09
CA ARG A 168 -2.94 1.12 -8.99
C ARG A 168 -2.27 0.24 -10.04
N PHE A 169 -2.57 0.53 -11.31
CA PHE A 169 -1.92 -0.09 -12.45
C PHE A 169 -1.27 0.99 -13.30
N GLU A 170 -0.20 0.63 -13.97
CA GLU A 170 0.49 1.49 -14.93
C GLU A 170 0.74 0.70 -16.22
N GLY A 171 0.59 1.35 -17.34
CA GLY A 171 0.86 0.74 -18.64
C GLY A 171 1.06 1.76 -19.73
N THR A 172 1.49 1.28 -20.89
CA THR A 172 1.83 2.12 -22.04
C THR A 172 0.99 1.74 -23.24
N VAL A 173 0.34 2.74 -23.84
CA VAL A 173 -0.24 2.63 -25.20
C VAL A 173 0.85 2.98 -26.19
N THR A 174 1.18 2.05 -27.07
CA THR A 174 2.14 2.25 -28.16
C THR A 174 1.38 2.44 -29.48
N ILE A 175 1.70 3.51 -30.19
CA ILE A 175 1.10 3.86 -31.47
C ILE A 175 2.19 3.77 -32.53
N THR A 176 1.99 2.92 -33.53
CA THR A 176 2.93 2.67 -34.63
C THR A 176 2.42 3.31 -35.91
N GLY A 177 3.20 4.20 -36.46
CA GLY A 177 2.98 4.84 -37.75
C GLY A 177 4.04 4.45 -38.78
N GLU A 178 4.19 5.27 -39.83
CA GLU A 178 5.18 5.07 -40.87
C GLU A 178 5.95 6.37 -41.12
N ARG A 179 7.26 6.31 -41.15
CA ARG A 179 8.15 7.44 -41.36
C ARG A 179 8.03 7.99 -42.80
N ALA A 180 8.01 9.31 -42.92
CA ALA A 180 8.09 10.01 -44.19
C ALA A 180 8.79 11.36 -44.02
N HIS A 181 9.11 12.03 -45.13
CA HIS A 181 9.60 13.39 -45.05
C HIS A 181 8.43 14.33 -44.67
N ALA A 182 8.65 15.29 -43.76
CA ALA A 182 7.59 16.18 -43.29
C ALA A 182 6.98 17.07 -44.41
N ALA A 183 7.67 17.27 -45.55
CA ALA A 183 7.14 17.92 -46.70
C ALA A 183 6.19 17.05 -47.56
N GLU A 184 6.21 15.72 -47.33
CA GLU A 184 5.38 14.74 -48.07
C GLU A 184 4.64 13.83 -47.07
N PRO A 185 3.86 14.39 -46.13
CA PRO A 185 3.29 13.65 -45.02
C PRO A 185 2.31 12.55 -45.45
N HIS A 186 1.77 12.65 -46.64
CA HIS A 186 0.83 11.68 -47.22
C HIS A 186 1.51 10.35 -47.63
N THR A 187 2.85 10.28 -47.63
CA THR A 187 3.61 9.06 -47.93
C THR A 187 3.92 8.23 -46.69
N GLY A 188 3.50 8.68 -45.49
CA GLY A 188 3.64 7.99 -44.22
C GLY A 188 2.38 8.04 -43.38
N SER A 189 2.47 7.52 -42.14
CA SER A 189 1.41 7.57 -41.16
C SER A 189 1.93 8.22 -39.88
N ASN A 190 1.38 9.36 -39.49
CA ASN A 190 1.87 10.15 -38.36
C ASN A 190 1.32 9.62 -37.03
N ALA A 191 2.18 8.96 -36.24
CA ALA A 191 1.82 8.40 -34.94
C ALA A 191 1.32 9.46 -33.93
N ILE A 192 1.88 10.69 -33.96
CA ILE A 192 1.39 11.79 -33.10
C ILE A 192 -0.03 12.21 -33.48
N THR A 193 -0.34 12.26 -34.78
CA THR A 193 -1.71 12.59 -35.22
C THR A 193 -2.70 11.49 -34.79
N MET A 194 -2.29 10.22 -34.87
CA MET A 194 -3.11 9.09 -34.40
C MET A 194 -3.32 9.13 -32.89
N ALA A 195 -2.33 9.59 -32.13
CA ALA A 195 -2.43 9.70 -30.67
C ALA A 195 -3.61 10.57 -30.20
N ALA A 196 -4.05 11.55 -30.98
CA ALA A 196 -5.21 12.37 -30.63
C ALA A 196 -6.49 11.52 -30.47
N SER A 197 -6.74 10.59 -31.40
CA SER A 197 -7.90 9.69 -31.32
C SER A 197 -7.75 8.65 -30.20
N VAL A 198 -6.51 8.25 -29.88
CA VAL A 198 -6.22 7.35 -28.75
C VAL A 198 -6.49 8.05 -27.42
N VAL A 199 -6.11 9.32 -27.27
CA VAL A 199 -6.43 10.11 -26.05
C VAL A 199 -7.94 10.23 -25.86
N ASP A 200 -8.70 10.49 -26.94
CA ASP A 200 -10.17 10.51 -26.89
C ASP A 200 -10.75 9.14 -26.49
N ALA A 201 -10.17 8.05 -27.01
CA ALA A 201 -10.58 6.70 -26.64
C ALA A 201 -10.30 6.39 -25.15
N LEU A 202 -9.11 6.76 -24.65
CA LEU A 202 -8.75 6.63 -23.23
C LEU A 202 -9.71 7.41 -22.31
N ALA A 203 -10.07 8.63 -22.69
CA ALA A 203 -11.01 9.47 -21.94
C ALA A 203 -12.43 8.85 -21.86
N GLY A 204 -12.84 8.07 -22.85
CA GLY A 204 -14.13 7.38 -22.89
C GLY A 204 -14.11 5.95 -22.38
N PHE A 205 -12.99 5.45 -21.83
CA PHE A 205 -12.84 4.04 -21.45
C PHE A 205 -13.84 3.59 -20.38
N ASP A 206 -14.02 4.36 -19.33
CA ASP A 206 -14.93 4.00 -18.23
C ASP A 206 -16.42 4.19 -18.60
N ASP A 207 -16.72 5.02 -19.61
CA ASP A 207 -18.08 5.24 -20.13
C ASP A 207 -18.54 4.17 -21.15
N ARG A 208 -17.68 3.19 -21.48
CA ARG A 208 -18.00 2.12 -22.43
C ARG A 208 -19.11 1.19 -21.93
N PRO A 209 -19.87 0.50 -22.81
CA PRO A 209 -20.73 -0.59 -22.40
C PRO A 209 -19.95 -1.67 -21.66
N GLY A 210 -20.37 -2.01 -20.43
CA GLY A 210 -19.64 -2.94 -19.56
C GLY A 210 -18.49 -2.31 -18.78
N GLY A 211 -18.33 -0.98 -18.84
CA GLY A 211 -17.42 -0.25 -17.96
C GLY A 211 -17.80 -0.43 -16.48
N LEU A 212 -16.82 -0.28 -15.60
CA LEU A 212 -17.05 -0.45 -14.17
C LEU A 212 -17.94 0.68 -13.62
N ALA A 213 -18.92 0.29 -12.81
CA ALA A 213 -19.69 1.26 -12.03
C ALA A 213 -18.81 1.88 -10.93
N ALA A 214 -19.18 3.07 -10.49
CA ALA A 214 -18.58 3.66 -9.31
C ALA A 214 -18.83 2.76 -8.08
N HIS A 215 -17.77 2.50 -7.32
CA HIS A 215 -17.86 1.78 -6.05
C HIS A 215 -18.53 2.67 -4.99
N PRO A 216 -19.40 2.16 -4.12
CA PRO A 216 -20.11 2.97 -3.12
C PRO A 216 -19.19 3.84 -2.27
N ASP A 217 -18.09 3.29 -1.80
CA ASP A 217 -17.16 3.96 -0.88
C ASP A 217 -15.92 4.51 -1.57
N LEU A 218 -15.38 3.81 -2.60
CA LEU A 218 -14.17 4.23 -3.33
C LEU A 218 -14.47 5.21 -4.46
N GLY A 219 -15.74 5.38 -4.87
CA GLY A 219 -16.13 6.19 -6.00
C GLY A 219 -15.78 5.56 -7.35
N ALA A 220 -15.71 6.35 -8.42
CA ALA A 220 -15.39 5.86 -9.74
C ALA A 220 -13.90 5.48 -9.90
N PRO A 221 -13.59 4.45 -10.72
CA PRO A 221 -12.24 4.23 -11.18
C PRO A 221 -11.77 5.41 -12.04
N THR A 222 -10.47 5.54 -12.26
CA THR A 222 -9.92 6.60 -13.14
C THR A 222 -8.84 6.04 -14.04
N LEU A 223 -8.79 6.49 -15.30
CA LEU A 223 -7.72 6.23 -16.26
C LEU A 223 -7.15 7.57 -16.72
N THR A 224 -5.90 7.83 -16.37
CA THR A 224 -5.26 9.12 -16.63
C THR A 224 -4.01 8.95 -17.50
N PRO A 225 -3.99 9.47 -18.74
CA PRO A 225 -2.74 9.63 -19.49
C PRO A 225 -1.82 10.60 -18.73
N THR A 226 -0.61 10.18 -18.40
CA THR A 226 0.32 10.95 -17.55
C THR A 226 1.55 11.42 -18.29
N ILE A 227 2.01 10.66 -19.29
CA ILE A 227 3.18 10.99 -20.10
C ILE A 227 2.84 10.73 -21.57
N VAL A 228 3.31 11.60 -22.46
CA VAL A 228 3.26 11.38 -23.91
C VAL A 228 4.63 11.67 -24.51
N ALA A 229 5.12 10.76 -25.35
CA ALA A 229 6.39 10.91 -26.06
C ALA A 229 6.24 10.47 -27.52
N GLY A 230 6.80 11.24 -28.47
CA GLY A 230 6.74 10.85 -29.88
C GLY A 230 7.54 11.77 -30.76
N GLY A 231 8.10 11.20 -31.84
CA GLY A 231 8.88 11.91 -32.84
C GLY A 231 10.35 12.14 -32.45
N ASP A 232 11.25 11.99 -33.44
CA ASP A 232 12.70 12.08 -33.27
C ASP A 232 13.30 13.34 -33.95
N ALA A 233 12.62 13.92 -34.97
CA ALA A 233 13.15 15.02 -35.75
C ALA A 233 12.03 15.92 -36.34
N THR A 234 12.31 17.21 -36.42
CA THR A 234 11.33 18.23 -36.86
C THR A 234 10.94 18.13 -38.33
N ASN A 235 11.75 17.50 -39.18
CA ASN A 235 11.54 17.32 -40.61
C ASN A 235 11.08 15.92 -41.02
N GLN A 236 10.60 15.12 -40.07
CA GLN A 236 10.17 13.73 -40.27
C GLN A 236 8.77 13.50 -39.73
N VAL A 237 7.95 12.73 -40.44
CA VAL A 237 6.69 12.17 -39.93
C VAL A 237 7.04 11.12 -38.85
N PRO A 238 6.52 11.24 -37.60
CA PRO A 238 6.81 10.31 -36.52
C PRO A 238 6.26 8.89 -36.80
N ALA A 239 7.11 7.88 -36.62
CA ALA A 239 6.70 6.48 -36.73
C ALA A 239 6.21 5.89 -35.41
N THR A 240 6.48 6.53 -34.28
CA THR A 240 6.05 6.05 -32.97
C THR A 240 5.56 7.20 -32.10
N CYS A 241 4.55 6.91 -31.28
CA CYS A 241 4.12 7.73 -30.16
C CYS A 241 3.72 6.80 -29.02
N GLU A 242 4.12 7.14 -27.81
CA GLU A 242 3.81 6.37 -26.60
C GLU A 242 3.03 7.23 -25.61
N ILE A 243 2.05 6.64 -24.95
CA ILE A 243 1.24 7.29 -23.92
C ILE A 243 1.25 6.39 -22.68
N VAL A 244 1.85 6.88 -21.59
CA VAL A 244 1.81 6.19 -20.29
C VAL A 244 0.52 6.57 -19.58
N CYS A 245 -0.14 5.56 -18.98
CA CYS A 245 -1.40 5.71 -18.28
C CYS A 245 -1.29 5.21 -16.84
N ASP A 246 -1.86 5.96 -15.88
CA ASP A 246 -2.12 5.54 -14.50
C ASP A 246 -3.60 5.14 -14.39
N ARG A 247 -3.85 3.91 -13.95
CA ARG A 247 -5.18 3.39 -13.62
C ARG A 247 -5.35 3.32 -12.13
N ARG A 248 -6.42 3.96 -11.61
CA ARG A 248 -6.90 3.73 -10.24
C ARG A 248 -8.14 2.87 -10.31
N SER A 249 -7.98 1.60 -9.99
CA SER A 249 -9.04 0.59 -10.08
C SER A 249 -9.94 0.57 -8.84
N VAL A 250 -11.11 -0.04 -9.00
CA VAL A 250 -12.01 -0.39 -7.89
C VAL A 250 -12.38 -1.87 -8.01
N PRO A 251 -12.75 -2.56 -6.91
CA PRO A 251 -13.21 -3.94 -7.01
C PRO A 251 -14.39 -4.09 -7.99
N PRO A 252 -14.45 -5.16 -8.77
CA PRO A 252 -13.57 -6.33 -8.79
C PRO A 252 -12.48 -6.31 -9.87
N GLU A 253 -12.01 -5.13 -10.34
CA GLU A 253 -11.06 -5.03 -11.44
C GLU A 253 -9.69 -5.57 -11.06
N THR A 254 -9.20 -6.53 -11.84
CA THR A 254 -7.83 -7.06 -11.77
C THR A 254 -6.94 -6.41 -12.83
N ALA A 255 -5.62 -6.45 -12.64
CA ALA A 255 -4.67 -5.92 -13.61
C ALA A 255 -4.82 -6.59 -14.98
N ALA A 256 -4.94 -7.92 -15.03
CA ALA A 256 -5.14 -8.66 -16.28
C ALA A 256 -6.50 -8.35 -16.94
N GLY A 257 -7.56 -8.18 -16.13
CA GLY A 257 -8.88 -7.78 -16.64
C GLY A 257 -8.86 -6.39 -17.25
N PHE A 258 -8.16 -5.45 -16.61
CA PHE A 258 -7.97 -4.10 -17.13
C PHE A 258 -7.18 -4.09 -18.46
N GLU A 259 -6.06 -4.82 -18.52
CA GLU A 259 -5.25 -4.92 -19.74
C GLU A 259 -6.06 -5.44 -20.92
N THR A 260 -6.81 -6.52 -20.70
CA THR A 260 -7.69 -7.10 -21.73
C THR A 260 -8.76 -6.11 -22.18
N ALA A 261 -9.48 -5.51 -21.24
CA ALA A 261 -10.59 -4.60 -21.54
C ALA A 261 -10.13 -3.31 -22.23
N LEU A 262 -8.96 -2.76 -21.85
CA LEU A 262 -8.41 -1.57 -22.50
C LEU A 262 -7.90 -1.89 -23.90
N SER A 263 -7.25 -3.03 -24.10
CA SER A 263 -6.81 -3.48 -25.43
C SER A 263 -8.01 -3.64 -26.39
N GLU A 264 -9.07 -4.34 -25.97
CA GLU A 264 -10.29 -4.50 -26.75
C GLU A 264 -10.94 -3.13 -27.09
N HIS A 265 -11.00 -2.23 -26.10
CA HIS A 265 -11.57 -0.89 -26.32
C HIS A 265 -10.76 -0.05 -27.32
N LEU A 266 -9.43 -0.14 -27.27
CA LEU A 266 -8.56 0.55 -28.22
C LEU A 266 -8.67 -0.05 -29.63
N ASP A 267 -8.74 -1.35 -29.77
CA ASP A 267 -8.94 -2.05 -31.07
C ASP A 267 -10.25 -1.63 -31.74
N GLU A 268 -11.34 -1.53 -30.96
CA GLU A 268 -12.65 -1.08 -31.47
C GLU A 268 -12.65 0.39 -31.91
N ARG A 269 -11.96 1.26 -31.18
CA ARG A 269 -11.96 2.71 -31.38
C ARG A 269 -10.92 3.21 -32.37
N ALA A 270 -9.71 2.64 -32.33
CA ALA A 270 -8.65 3.00 -33.24
C ALA A 270 -8.78 2.33 -34.62
N ALA A 271 -9.56 1.26 -34.71
CA ALA A 271 -9.80 0.46 -35.94
C ALA A 271 -8.49 0.13 -36.70
N SER A 272 -7.40 -0.15 -35.99
CA SER A 272 -6.07 -0.29 -36.58
C SER A 272 -5.16 -1.15 -35.69
N ASP A 273 -4.50 -2.12 -36.28
CA ASP A 273 -3.41 -2.91 -35.66
C ASP A 273 -2.18 -2.04 -35.28
N ALA A 274 -2.27 -0.74 -35.49
CA ALA A 274 -1.21 0.23 -35.20
C ALA A 274 -1.20 0.72 -33.73
N VAL A 275 -2.18 0.33 -32.90
CA VAL A 275 -2.30 0.72 -31.51
C VAL A 275 -2.27 -0.54 -30.66
N SER A 276 -1.45 -0.56 -29.63
CA SER A 276 -1.39 -1.64 -28.65
C SER A 276 -1.25 -1.09 -27.24
N PHE A 277 -1.76 -1.81 -26.26
CA PHE A 277 -1.57 -1.51 -24.85
C PHE A 277 -0.86 -2.66 -24.16
N ALA A 278 0.05 -2.35 -23.26
CA ALA A 278 0.65 -3.31 -22.36
C ALA A 278 0.85 -2.70 -20.98
N LEU A 279 0.61 -3.49 -19.95
CA LEU A 279 0.97 -3.13 -18.58
C LEU A 279 2.50 -3.02 -18.45
N THR A 280 2.97 -2.11 -17.60
CA THR A 280 4.39 -1.97 -17.29
C THR A 280 4.93 -3.26 -16.68
N GLU A 281 6.02 -3.81 -17.24
CA GLU A 281 6.70 -4.96 -16.65
C GLU A 281 7.27 -4.60 -15.28
N ARG A 282 7.01 -5.45 -14.29
CA ARG A 282 7.47 -5.29 -12.92
C ARG A 282 7.74 -6.64 -12.26
N GLU A 283 8.60 -6.62 -11.23
CA GLU A 283 8.99 -7.83 -10.48
C GLU A 283 7.87 -8.32 -9.54
N THR A 284 7.00 -7.40 -9.10
CA THR A 284 5.91 -7.70 -8.17
C THR A 284 4.55 -7.55 -8.86
N PRO A 285 3.50 -8.22 -8.40
CA PRO A 285 2.13 -7.97 -8.88
C PRO A 285 1.73 -6.51 -8.70
N PHE A 286 0.79 -6.04 -9.50
CA PHE A 286 0.17 -4.73 -9.26
C PHE A 286 -0.65 -4.75 -7.97
N LEU A 287 -0.75 -3.58 -7.33
CA LEU A 287 -1.65 -3.37 -6.20
C LEU A 287 -3.09 -3.32 -6.71
N GLU A 288 -3.83 -4.41 -6.57
CA GLU A 288 -5.25 -4.47 -6.96
C GLU A 288 -6.13 -3.84 -5.90
N ALA A 289 -7.28 -3.30 -6.31
CA ALA A 289 -8.25 -2.77 -5.38
C ALA A 289 -8.81 -3.89 -4.50
N PHE A 290 -9.12 -3.58 -3.24
CA PHE A 290 -9.75 -4.53 -2.34
C PHE A 290 -10.86 -3.88 -1.51
N GLU A 291 -11.75 -4.71 -1.00
CA GLU A 291 -12.75 -4.38 0.01
C GLU A 291 -12.92 -5.57 0.95
N THR A 292 -12.78 -5.31 2.24
CA THR A 292 -13.18 -6.24 3.31
C THR A 292 -14.56 -5.81 3.80
N PRO A 293 -15.57 -6.70 3.79
CA PRO A 293 -16.91 -6.37 4.24
C PRO A 293 -16.95 -5.75 5.64
N ALA A 294 -17.80 -4.75 5.85
CA ALA A 294 -17.85 -4.01 7.12
C ALA A 294 -18.31 -4.88 8.32
N ASP A 295 -18.97 -6.00 8.06
CA ASP A 295 -19.40 -6.99 9.08
C ASP A 295 -18.34 -8.05 9.39
N GLU A 296 -17.20 -8.03 8.69
CA GLU A 296 -16.07 -8.91 9.01
C GLU A 296 -15.51 -8.66 10.41
N GLY A 297 -15.03 -9.75 11.03
CA GLY A 297 -14.56 -9.74 12.41
C GLY A 297 -13.50 -8.68 12.66
N VAL A 298 -12.50 -8.57 11.79
CA VAL A 298 -11.38 -7.62 11.92
C VAL A 298 -11.87 -6.16 11.84
N VAL A 299 -12.80 -5.85 10.95
CA VAL A 299 -13.36 -4.49 10.80
C VAL A 299 -14.13 -4.10 12.05
N ARG A 300 -15.07 -4.97 12.47
CA ARG A 300 -15.96 -4.70 13.61
C ARG A 300 -15.19 -4.61 14.93
N VAL A 301 -14.33 -5.59 15.22
CA VAL A 301 -13.61 -5.64 16.50
C VAL A 301 -12.61 -4.50 16.63
N LEU A 302 -11.88 -4.18 15.55
CA LEU A 302 -10.93 -3.06 15.58
C LEU A 302 -11.66 -1.72 15.62
N GLY A 303 -12.79 -1.56 14.91
CA GLY A 303 -13.63 -0.37 14.97
C GLY A 303 -14.21 -0.12 16.38
N GLU A 304 -14.68 -1.15 17.06
CA GLU A 304 -15.14 -1.07 18.45
C GLU A 304 -13.99 -0.67 19.41
N ALA A 305 -12.78 -1.21 19.19
CA ALA A 305 -11.62 -0.95 20.04
C ALA A 305 -11.03 0.45 19.83
N SER A 306 -10.96 0.94 18.60
CA SER A 306 -10.42 2.26 18.28
C SER A 306 -11.41 3.39 18.45
N GLY A 307 -12.71 3.11 18.30
CA GLY A 307 -13.76 4.11 18.21
C GLY A 307 -13.71 4.95 16.92
N GLY A 308 -12.84 4.59 15.98
CA GLY A 308 -12.70 5.23 14.67
C GLY A 308 -13.81 4.86 13.70
N ALA A 309 -13.96 5.65 12.64
CA ALA A 309 -14.91 5.36 11.57
C ALA A 309 -14.40 4.22 10.67
N VAL A 310 -15.35 3.49 10.06
CA VAL A 310 -15.02 2.58 8.96
C VAL A 310 -15.11 3.37 7.66
N ARG A 311 -14.04 3.38 6.87
CA ARG A 311 -13.96 4.15 5.62
C ARG A 311 -12.90 3.59 4.66
N PRO A 312 -12.90 3.98 3.38
CA PRO A 312 -11.82 3.62 2.47
C PRO A 312 -10.49 4.32 2.82
N PHE A 313 -9.39 3.66 2.48
CA PHE A 313 -8.05 4.26 2.45
C PHE A 313 -7.85 5.00 1.13
N THR A 314 -7.24 6.18 1.17
CA THR A 314 -7.16 7.05 -0.01
C THR A 314 -5.92 6.84 -0.88
N ALA A 315 -4.94 6.04 -0.40
CA ALA A 315 -3.76 5.65 -1.14
C ALA A 315 -3.81 4.16 -1.53
N ALA A 316 -2.98 3.76 -2.49
CA ALA A 316 -2.71 2.34 -2.75
C ALA A 316 -1.63 1.88 -1.74
N THR A 317 -1.74 0.66 -1.25
CA THR A 317 -0.85 0.09 -0.24
C THR A 317 -0.66 -1.40 -0.47
N GLU A 318 0.41 -1.97 0.07
CA GLU A 318 0.67 -3.42 0.02
C GLU A 318 -0.39 -4.28 0.72
N ALA A 319 -1.34 -3.67 1.46
CA ALA A 319 -2.54 -4.33 1.94
C ALA A 319 -3.29 -5.10 0.84
N SER A 320 -3.19 -4.63 -0.41
CA SER A 320 -3.69 -5.29 -1.61
C SER A 320 -3.21 -6.75 -1.77
N TYR A 321 -1.97 -7.05 -1.40
CA TYR A 321 -1.45 -8.41 -1.50
C TYR A 321 -2.05 -9.34 -0.45
N PHE A 322 -2.19 -8.87 0.78
CA PHE A 322 -2.77 -9.63 1.88
C PHE A 322 -4.27 -9.86 1.70
N ALA A 323 -4.97 -8.86 1.16
CA ALA A 323 -6.41 -8.92 0.94
C ALA A 323 -6.87 -9.99 -0.07
N ARG A 324 -5.93 -10.56 -0.84
CA ARG A 324 -6.19 -11.72 -1.71
C ARG A 324 -6.32 -13.02 -0.93
N GLU A 325 -5.70 -13.09 0.24
CA GLU A 325 -5.57 -14.32 1.03
C GLU A 325 -6.47 -14.30 2.28
N ALA A 326 -6.70 -13.13 2.90
CA ALA A 326 -7.52 -13.02 4.11
C ALA A 326 -8.17 -11.63 4.24
N PRO A 327 -9.24 -11.49 5.04
CA PRO A 327 -9.80 -10.19 5.42
C PRO A 327 -8.71 -9.25 5.93
N THR A 328 -8.57 -8.09 5.27
CA THR A 328 -7.49 -7.14 5.51
C THR A 328 -8.04 -5.75 5.76
N VAL A 329 -7.50 -5.06 6.75
CA VAL A 329 -7.79 -3.66 7.05
C VAL A 329 -6.50 -2.86 7.15
N VAL A 330 -6.60 -1.56 6.90
CA VAL A 330 -5.51 -0.61 7.10
C VAL A 330 -5.83 0.23 8.32
N PHE A 331 -4.86 0.37 9.25
CA PHE A 331 -5.08 1.05 10.53
C PHE A 331 -3.79 1.60 11.14
N GLY A 332 -3.83 2.82 11.66
CA GLY A 332 -2.74 3.35 12.48
C GLY A 332 -2.91 4.83 12.82
N PRO A 333 -1.96 5.35 13.62
CA PRO A 333 -1.90 6.76 13.98
C PRO A 333 -1.33 7.60 12.83
N GLY A 334 -1.64 8.90 12.83
CA GLY A 334 -1.21 9.83 11.81
C GLY A 334 -2.22 9.95 10.66
N ASP A 335 -2.01 10.95 9.83
CA ASP A 335 -2.88 11.28 8.70
C ASP A 335 -2.04 11.50 7.45
N LEU A 336 -2.51 11.06 6.28
CA LEU A 336 -1.86 11.35 5.00
C LEU A 336 -1.84 12.86 4.68
N ALA A 337 -2.89 13.55 5.10
CA ALA A 337 -3.04 15.00 4.92
C ALA A 337 -3.92 15.58 6.04
N ASP A 338 -3.74 16.88 6.33
CA ASP A 338 -4.57 17.65 7.25
C ASP A 338 -5.18 18.88 6.58
N GLY A 339 -5.84 19.74 7.37
CA GLY A 339 -6.47 20.96 6.84
C GLY A 339 -5.53 21.98 6.18
N THR A 340 -4.20 21.77 6.27
CA THR A 340 -3.16 22.61 5.67
C THR A 340 -2.45 21.96 4.48
N GLY A 341 -2.73 20.68 4.19
CA GLY A 341 -2.20 19.95 3.03
C GLY A 341 -1.56 18.59 3.40
N PRO A 342 -0.69 18.04 2.54
CA PRO A 342 -0.04 16.76 2.77
C PRO A 342 0.78 16.75 4.08
N VAL A 343 0.71 15.64 4.81
CA VAL A 343 1.53 15.33 5.99
C VAL A 343 2.52 14.23 5.65
N ALA A 344 2.03 13.06 5.24
CA ALA A 344 2.89 12.00 4.72
C ALA A 344 3.67 12.50 3.49
N HIS A 345 4.92 12.07 3.35
CA HIS A 345 5.84 12.45 2.26
C HIS A 345 6.22 13.94 2.20
N ALA A 346 5.66 14.80 3.07
CA ALA A 346 5.96 16.22 3.13
C ALA A 346 7.16 16.53 4.07
N ASP A 347 7.81 17.68 3.87
CA ASP A 347 8.89 18.14 4.78
C ASP A 347 8.39 18.46 6.19
N ARG A 348 7.06 18.65 6.34
CA ARG A 348 6.40 18.91 7.62
C ARG A 348 5.80 17.67 8.26
N GLU A 349 6.18 16.49 7.84
CA GLU A 349 5.66 15.23 8.35
C GLU A 349 5.73 15.16 9.88
N TYR A 350 4.63 14.71 10.49
CA TYR A 350 4.50 14.57 11.94
C TYR A 350 3.49 13.50 12.32
N VAL A 351 3.58 13.04 13.58
CA VAL A 351 2.54 12.24 14.23
C VAL A 351 2.22 12.81 15.61
N ARG A 352 0.98 12.63 16.06
CA ARG A 352 0.58 12.95 17.42
C ARG A 352 0.94 11.79 18.35
N LEU A 353 1.76 12.04 19.36
CA LEU A 353 2.20 11.00 20.31
C LEU A 353 1.02 10.31 21.02
N PRO A 354 -0.03 11.02 21.50
CA PRO A 354 -1.20 10.36 22.08
C PRO A 354 -1.97 9.45 21.09
N ALA A 355 -1.91 9.73 19.78
CA ALA A 355 -2.53 8.86 18.79
C ALA A 355 -1.76 7.54 18.61
N VAL A 356 -0.44 7.57 18.77
CA VAL A 356 0.40 6.35 18.74
C VAL A 356 0.06 5.44 19.91
N GLU A 357 -0.07 6.00 21.12
CA GLU A 357 -0.48 5.25 22.31
C GLU A 357 -1.92 4.71 22.15
N ALA A 358 -2.85 5.52 21.65
CA ALA A 358 -4.23 5.09 21.42
C ALA A 358 -4.32 3.96 20.38
N ALA A 359 -3.52 4.01 19.30
CA ALA A 359 -3.44 2.93 18.32
C ALA A 359 -2.91 1.63 18.96
N ALA A 360 -1.85 1.74 19.78
CA ALA A 360 -1.30 0.59 20.49
C ALA A 360 -2.32 -0.07 21.44
N ASP A 361 -3.07 0.75 22.16
CA ASP A 361 -4.10 0.29 23.08
C ASP A 361 -5.29 -0.36 22.34
N ALA A 362 -5.73 0.24 21.22
CA ALA A 362 -6.79 -0.31 20.37
C ALA A 362 -6.39 -1.68 19.78
N LEU A 363 -5.17 -1.80 19.25
CA LEU A 363 -4.65 -3.07 18.76
C LEU A 363 -4.53 -4.12 19.88
N ALA A 364 -3.99 -3.75 21.03
CA ALA A 364 -3.86 -4.66 22.18
C ALA A 364 -5.22 -5.13 22.73
N ALA A 365 -6.27 -4.34 22.57
CA ALA A 365 -7.64 -4.73 22.93
C ALA A 365 -8.29 -5.62 21.84
N ALA A 366 -8.06 -5.32 20.56
CA ALA A 366 -8.68 -6.02 19.45
C ALA A 366 -8.09 -7.42 19.21
N ILE A 367 -6.75 -7.55 19.23
CA ILE A 367 -6.06 -8.79 18.86
C ILE A 367 -6.50 -10.00 19.68
N PRO A 368 -6.60 -9.95 21.03
CA PRO A 368 -7.09 -11.09 21.81
C PRO A 368 -8.54 -11.47 21.52
N ALA A 369 -9.37 -10.53 21.05
CA ALA A 369 -10.75 -10.82 20.66
C ALA A 369 -10.83 -11.50 19.29
N LEU A 370 -9.93 -11.15 18.36
CA LEU A 370 -9.80 -11.80 17.05
C LEU A 370 -9.20 -13.20 17.14
N LEU A 371 -8.41 -13.48 18.16
CA LEU A 371 -7.78 -14.80 18.42
C LEU A 371 -8.67 -15.76 19.24
N ARG A 372 -9.96 -15.49 19.38
CA ARG A 372 -10.91 -16.37 20.09
C ARG A 372 -11.69 -17.25 19.11
#